data_b36cd80755edd46a133adffdd08249dc
#
_entry.id   b36cd80755edd46a133adffdd08249dc
#
_cell.length_a   1.000
_cell.length_b   1.000
_cell.length_c   1.000
_cell.angle_alpha   90.00
_cell.angle_beta   90.00
_cell.angle_gamma   90.00
#
_symmetry.space_group_name_H-M   'P 1'
#
loop_
_entity.id
_entity.type
_entity.pdbx_description
1 polymer ?
#
loop_
_entity_poly.entity_id
_entity_poly.type
_entity_poly.pdbx_seq_one_letter_code
_entity_poly.pdbx_strand_id
1 'polypeptide(L)'
;AIVIVPFVLLIVVALLRSGAVGSTASIISTDLRSNHNAKLLALGLGTVLWNYMGWDNTSTFAGEVNEPQRNYPRAIIVALPLTIAAYLLPTLAGISATTDKNSWSESQGWPQIAQLIGGRWLGITLAVAALFSAWSLFNGQLLYVSRLPYAMAMDRWLPSPLARVSRTTGVHRVSLLISCALAALLAAMSFGKLVVLDVLLYS
;
A
#
# COMPACT_ATOMS: atom_id res chain seq x y z
N ALA A 1 -3.65 0.08 -13.28
CA ALA A 1 -4.90 -0.44 -13.85
C ALA A 1 -5.05 -1.96 -13.62
N ILE A 2 -4.04 -2.79 -13.90
CA ILE A 2 -4.13 -4.26 -13.79
C ILE A 2 -4.48 -4.74 -12.37
N VAL A 3 -3.99 -4.05 -11.34
CA VAL A 3 -4.21 -4.42 -9.92
C VAL A 3 -5.63 -4.16 -9.46
N ILE A 4 -6.32 -3.17 -10.00
CA ILE A 4 -7.68 -2.80 -9.61
C ILE A 4 -8.70 -3.82 -10.13
N VAL A 5 -8.46 -4.40 -11.31
CA VAL A 5 -9.40 -5.33 -11.95
C VAL A 5 -9.80 -6.52 -11.06
N PRO A 6 -8.87 -7.26 -10.41
CA PRO A 6 -9.24 -8.37 -9.53
C PRO A 6 -10.07 -7.94 -8.31
N PHE A 7 -9.80 -6.74 -7.76
CA PHE A 7 -10.62 -6.22 -6.65
C PHE A 7 -12.02 -5.82 -7.11
N VAL A 8 -12.15 -5.24 -8.31
CA VAL A 8 -13.46 -4.98 -8.91
C VAL A 8 -14.22 -6.29 -9.15
N LEU A 9 -13.55 -7.32 -9.68
CA LEU A 9 -14.14 -8.65 -9.83
C LEU A 9 -14.58 -9.24 -8.49
N LEU A 10 -13.76 -9.11 -7.45
CA LEU A 10 -14.11 -9.56 -6.10
C LEU A 10 -15.38 -8.86 -5.60
N ILE A 11 -15.47 -7.55 -5.74
CA ILE A 11 -16.66 -6.77 -5.34
C ILE A 11 -17.90 -7.22 -6.13
N VAL A 12 -17.78 -7.34 -7.45
CA VAL A 12 -18.88 -7.76 -8.31
C VAL A 12 -19.37 -9.17 -7.95
N VAL A 13 -18.45 -10.12 -7.77
CA VAL A 13 -18.80 -11.50 -7.38
C VAL A 13 -19.42 -11.54 -5.98
N ALA A 14 -18.91 -10.74 -5.03
CA ALA A 14 -19.50 -10.62 -3.70
C ALA A 14 -20.93 -10.07 -3.76
N LEU A 15 -21.18 -9.01 -4.53
CA LEU A 15 -22.52 -8.43 -4.71
C LEU A 15 -23.50 -9.42 -5.37
N LEU A 16 -23.05 -10.19 -6.36
CA LEU A 16 -23.87 -11.18 -7.05
C LEU A 16 -24.23 -12.38 -6.16
N ARG A 17 -23.32 -12.77 -5.25
CA ARG A 17 -23.54 -13.94 -4.38
C ARG A 17 -24.22 -13.61 -3.07
N SER A 18 -23.93 -12.46 -2.48
CA SER A 18 -24.45 -12.11 -1.15
C SER A 18 -25.86 -11.54 -1.16
N GLY A 19 -26.39 -11.12 -2.31
CA GLY A 19 -27.78 -10.61 -2.43
C GLY A 19 -28.17 -9.52 -1.42
N ALA A 20 -27.28 -9.17 -0.49
CA ALA A 20 -27.60 -8.24 0.58
C ALA A 20 -26.34 -7.64 1.23
N VAL A 21 -26.15 -6.39 1.03
CA VAL A 21 -25.43 -5.47 1.92
C VAL A 21 -26.12 -5.41 3.32
N GLY A 22 -27.19 -6.18 3.52
CA GLY A 22 -28.04 -6.11 4.71
C GLY A 22 -27.48 -6.72 6.00
N SER A 23 -26.44 -7.57 5.95
CA SER A 23 -25.87 -8.20 7.17
C SER A 23 -24.76 -7.41 7.84
N THR A 24 -24.25 -6.35 7.22
CA THR A 24 -23.15 -5.56 7.78
C THR A 24 -23.56 -4.67 8.96
N ALA A 25 -24.84 -4.33 9.07
CA ALA A 25 -25.34 -3.47 10.16
C ALA A 25 -25.23 -4.12 11.56
N SER A 26 -25.28 -5.45 11.66
CA SER A 26 -25.17 -6.18 12.95
C SER A 26 -23.73 -6.27 13.47
N ILE A 27 -22.72 -6.04 12.61
CA ILE A 27 -21.30 -6.16 12.97
C ILE A 27 -20.78 -4.86 13.62
N ILE A 28 -21.43 -3.73 13.37
CA ILE A 28 -21.02 -2.40 13.85
C ILE A 28 -21.48 -2.15 15.30
N SER A 29 -22.33 -2.98 15.87
CA SER A 29 -22.83 -2.85 17.25
C SER A 29 -21.82 -3.28 18.34
N THR A 30 -20.53 -3.23 18.05
CA THR A 30 -19.47 -3.54 19.02
C THR A 30 -19.41 -2.44 20.07
N ASP A 31 -19.57 -2.80 21.34
CA ASP A 31 -19.45 -1.88 22.47
C ASP A 31 -18.02 -1.31 22.55
N LEU A 32 -17.82 -0.11 22.05
CA LEU A 32 -16.53 0.61 22.04
C LEU A 32 -16.07 1.03 23.45
N ARG A 33 -16.89 0.86 24.48
CA ARG A 33 -16.55 1.23 25.85
C ARG A 33 -15.62 0.24 26.56
N SER A 34 -15.44 -0.96 26.04
CA SER A 34 -14.48 -1.92 26.59
C SER A 34 -13.03 -1.48 26.30
N ASN A 35 -12.16 -1.49 27.34
CA ASN A 35 -10.73 -1.21 27.18
C ASN A 35 -10.03 -2.10 26.14
N HIS A 36 -10.52 -3.31 25.95
CA HIS A 36 -10.02 -4.21 24.92
C HIS A 36 -10.32 -3.68 23.50
N ASN A 37 -11.56 -3.23 23.31
CA ASN A 37 -12.00 -2.68 22.02
C ASN A 37 -11.33 -1.34 21.70
N ALA A 38 -11.04 -0.51 22.70
CA ALA A 38 -10.28 0.73 22.53
C ALA A 38 -8.84 0.46 22.03
N LYS A 39 -8.16 -0.58 22.55
CA LYS A 39 -6.83 -0.98 22.06
C LYS A 39 -6.89 -1.49 20.61
N LEU A 40 -7.89 -2.31 20.27
CA LEU A 40 -8.09 -2.79 18.91
C LEU A 40 -8.39 -1.63 17.94
N LEU A 41 -9.20 -0.67 18.37
CA LEU A 41 -9.47 0.54 17.58
C LEU A 41 -8.20 1.36 17.35
N ALA A 42 -7.38 1.56 18.39
CA ALA A 42 -6.12 2.29 18.29
C ALA A 42 -5.14 1.60 17.32
N LEU A 43 -5.01 0.26 17.38
CA LEU A 43 -4.22 -0.52 16.43
C LEU A 43 -4.75 -0.40 15.00
N GLY A 44 -6.07 -0.50 14.83
CA GLY A 44 -6.71 -0.34 13.53
C GLY A 44 -6.50 1.06 12.95
N LEU A 45 -6.67 2.10 13.74
CA LEU A 45 -6.41 3.48 13.34
C LEU A 45 -4.94 3.69 12.98
N GLY A 46 -4.01 3.14 13.78
CA GLY A 46 -2.57 3.20 13.47
C GLY A 46 -2.26 2.55 12.11
N THR A 47 -2.84 1.39 11.83
CA THR A 47 -2.67 0.69 10.53
C THR A 47 -3.28 1.50 9.38
N VAL A 48 -4.45 2.09 9.56
CA VAL A 48 -5.09 2.95 8.54
C VAL A 48 -4.25 4.19 8.30
N LEU A 49 -3.77 4.86 9.34
CA LEU A 49 -2.88 6.02 9.21
C LEU A 49 -1.61 5.67 8.45
N TRP A 50 -0.97 4.54 8.78
CA TRP A 50 0.20 4.05 8.06
C TRP A 50 -0.06 3.84 6.56
N ASN A 51 -1.23 3.28 6.19
CA ASN A 51 -1.61 3.11 4.79
C ASN A 51 -1.83 4.44 4.04
N TYR A 52 -2.08 5.52 4.76
CA TYR A 52 -2.24 6.87 4.20
C TYR A 52 -0.97 7.72 4.23
N MET A 53 0.16 7.19 4.74
CA MET A 53 1.46 7.85 4.67
C MET A 53 2.06 7.72 3.27
N GLY A 54 3.03 8.59 2.96
CA GLY A 54 3.79 8.51 1.70
C GLY A 54 3.24 9.37 0.55
N TRP A 55 2.18 10.14 0.74
CA TRP A 55 1.70 11.09 -0.27
C TRP A 55 2.70 12.23 -0.53
N ASP A 56 3.52 12.56 0.47
CA ASP A 56 4.64 13.51 0.41
C ASP A 56 5.72 13.08 -0.57
N ASN A 57 5.90 11.77 -0.81
CA ASN A 57 6.87 11.24 -1.77
C ASN A 57 6.64 11.74 -3.21
N THR A 58 5.42 12.15 -3.55
CA THR A 58 5.13 12.76 -4.85
C THR A 58 5.81 14.10 -5.04
N SER A 59 6.18 14.79 -3.95
CA SER A 59 6.89 16.07 -3.99
C SER A 59 8.31 15.94 -4.52
N THR A 60 8.93 14.75 -4.39
CA THR A 60 10.33 14.51 -4.83
C THR A 60 10.55 14.67 -6.33
N PHE A 61 9.49 14.56 -7.13
CA PHE A 61 9.53 14.76 -8.59
C PHE A 61 8.61 15.89 -9.08
N ALA A 62 8.29 16.83 -8.18
CA ALA A 62 7.47 18.00 -8.54
C ALA A 62 8.08 18.83 -9.69
N GLY A 63 9.41 18.88 -9.80
CA GLY A 63 10.11 19.57 -10.88
C GLY A 63 9.98 18.90 -12.26
N GLU A 64 9.52 17.66 -12.33
CA GLU A 64 9.30 16.91 -13.59
C GLU A 64 7.83 16.97 -14.05
N VAL A 65 6.94 17.50 -13.21
CA VAL A 65 5.51 17.60 -13.51
C VAL A 65 5.20 18.95 -14.16
N ASN A 66 4.50 18.94 -15.29
CA ASN A 66 4.01 20.15 -15.92
C ASN A 66 2.92 20.78 -15.04
N GLU A 67 2.99 22.10 -14.81
CA GLU A 67 2.06 22.87 -13.98
C GLU A 67 1.75 22.20 -12.62
N PRO A 68 2.74 21.93 -11.76
CA PRO A 68 2.55 21.14 -10.55
C PRO A 68 1.51 21.73 -9.60
N GLN A 69 1.48 23.06 -9.47
CA GLN A 69 0.53 23.77 -8.61
C GLN A 69 -0.93 23.52 -8.99
N ARG A 70 -1.21 23.20 -10.25
CA ARG A 70 -2.56 22.93 -10.76
C ARG A 70 -2.87 21.44 -10.81
N ASN A 71 -1.89 20.62 -11.19
CA ASN A 71 -2.08 19.21 -11.44
C ASN A 71 -2.06 18.37 -10.15
N TYR A 72 -1.25 18.72 -9.13
CA TYR A 72 -1.27 18.03 -7.86
C TYR A 72 -2.61 18.09 -7.11
N PRO A 73 -3.22 19.26 -6.88
CA PRO A 73 -4.52 19.32 -6.22
C PRO A 73 -5.59 18.51 -6.96
N ARG A 74 -5.61 18.57 -8.28
CA ARG A 74 -6.56 17.82 -9.11
C ARG A 74 -6.34 16.31 -8.99
N ALA A 75 -5.08 15.86 -9.04
CA ALA A 75 -4.75 14.47 -8.89
C ALA A 75 -5.17 13.94 -7.51
N ILE A 76 -4.94 14.71 -6.44
CA ILE A 76 -5.30 14.33 -5.07
C ILE A 76 -6.83 14.26 -4.92
N ILE A 77 -7.58 15.24 -5.43
CA ILE A 77 -9.06 15.25 -5.37
C ILE A 77 -9.65 14.01 -6.03
N VAL A 78 -9.04 13.50 -7.10
CA VAL A 78 -9.51 12.28 -7.78
C VAL A 78 -8.97 11.03 -7.10
N ALA A 79 -7.69 11.03 -6.71
CA ALA A 79 -7.03 9.85 -6.14
C ALA A 79 -7.57 9.51 -4.75
N LEU A 80 -7.88 10.50 -3.91
CA LEU A 80 -8.32 10.27 -2.54
C LEU A 80 -9.65 9.48 -2.46
N PRO A 81 -10.74 9.89 -3.14
CA PRO A 81 -11.98 9.11 -3.16
C PRO A 81 -11.80 7.72 -3.77
N LEU A 82 -10.97 7.60 -4.82
CA LEU A 82 -10.67 6.34 -5.45
C LEU A 82 -9.94 5.39 -4.49
N THR A 83 -8.99 5.91 -3.72
CA THR A 83 -8.26 5.14 -2.69
C THR A 83 -9.20 4.69 -1.58
N ILE A 84 -10.05 5.59 -1.08
CA ILE A 84 -11.07 5.25 -0.06
C ILE A 84 -11.97 4.12 -0.57
N ALA A 85 -12.48 4.23 -1.79
CA ALA A 85 -13.32 3.20 -2.40
C ALA A 85 -12.55 1.88 -2.58
N ALA A 86 -11.29 1.92 -3.01
CA ALA A 86 -10.45 0.75 -3.22
C ALA A 86 -10.12 0.00 -1.91
N TYR A 87 -10.13 0.64 -0.76
CA TYR A 87 -9.98 0.00 0.54
C TYR A 87 -11.32 -0.44 1.13
N LEU A 88 -12.32 0.44 1.09
CA LEU A 88 -13.60 0.22 1.77
C LEU A 88 -14.43 -0.88 1.10
N LEU A 89 -14.58 -0.84 -0.23
CA LEU A 89 -15.46 -1.77 -0.95
C LEU A 89 -14.99 -3.23 -0.85
N PRO A 90 -13.72 -3.59 -1.08
CA PRO A 90 -13.27 -4.97 -0.89
C PRO A 90 -13.39 -5.43 0.57
N THR A 91 -13.12 -4.52 1.54
CA THR A 91 -13.23 -4.85 2.96
C THR A 91 -14.68 -5.18 3.33
N LEU A 92 -15.64 -4.38 2.89
CA LEU A 92 -17.06 -4.66 3.10
C LEU A 92 -17.47 -5.98 2.43
N ALA A 93 -17.00 -6.23 1.21
CA ALA A 93 -17.25 -7.49 0.50
C ALA A 93 -16.65 -8.70 1.26
N GLY A 94 -15.45 -8.56 1.82
CA GLY A 94 -14.80 -9.60 2.62
C GLY A 94 -15.54 -9.87 3.92
N ILE A 95 -15.93 -8.84 4.65
CA ILE A 95 -16.69 -8.96 5.92
C ILE A 95 -18.05 -9.61 5.66
N SER A 96 -18.72 -9.30 4.55
CA SER A 96 -19.99 -9.95 4.18
C SER A 96 -19.83 -11.44 3.86
N ALA A 97 -18.66 -11.87 3.43
CA ALA A 97 -18.38 -13.27 3.09
C ALA A 97 -17.95 -14.11 4.30
N THR A 98 -17.18 -13.53 5.21
CA THR A 98 -16.72 -14.25 6.43
C THR A 98 -16.40 -13.29 7.56
N THR A 99 -16.86 -13.66 8.76
CA THR A 99 -16.52 -13.01 10.04
C THR A 99 -15.48 -13.80 10.84
N ASP A 100 -15.03 -14.94 10.31
CA ASP A 100 -14.03 -15.76 10.98
C ASP A 100 -12.67 -15.05 10.99
N LYS A 101 -12.15 -14.80 12.20
CA LYS A 101 -10.87 -14.11 12.43
C LYS A 101 -9.68 -14.84 11.81
N ASN A 102 -9.73 -16.17 11.71
CA ASN A 102 -8.64 -16.96 11.14
C ASN A 102 -8.48 -16.69 9.64
N SER A 103 -9.58 -16.43 8.94
CA SER A 103 -9.57 -16.10 7.51
C SER A 103 -8.94 -14.74 7.20
N TRP A 104 -8.82 -13.86 8.23
CA TRP A 104 -8.20 -12.53 8.14
C TRP A 104 -6.76 -12.50 8.67
N SER A 105 -6.14 -13.66 8.90
CA SER A 105 -4.77 -13.73 9.39
C SER A 105 -3.77 -13.26 8.32
N GLU A 106 -2.63 -12.71 8.77
CA GLU A 106 -1.57 -12.22 7.88
C GLU A 106 -1.04 -13.29 6.91
N SER A 107 -1.07 -14.57 7.32
CA SER A 107 -0.58 -15.68 6.51
C SER A 107 -1.46 -16.03 5.33
N GLN A 108 -2.73 -15.64 5.35
CA GLN A 108 -3.72 -16.08 4.37
C GLN A 108 -4.18 -14.94 3.44
N GLY A 109 -4.42 -13.77 3.99
CA GLY A 109 -4.66 -12.52 3.25
C GLY A 109 -5.82 -12.55 2.26
N TRP A 110 -5.85 -11.55 1.39
CA TRP A 110 -6.89 -11.34 0.39
C TRP A 110 -7.15 -12.52 -0.58
N PRO A 111 -6.15 -13.31 -1.03
CA PRO A 111 -6.42 -14.45 -1.91
C PRO A 111 -7.33 -15.51 -1.29
N GLN A 112 -7.24 -15.73 0.02
CA GLN A 112 -8.13 -16.68 0.69
C GLN A 112 -9.55 -16.14 0.82
N ILE A 113 -9.71 -14.87 1.19
CA ILE A 113 -11.03 -14.21 1.22
C ILE A 113 -11.69 -14.28 -0.15
N ALA A 114 -10.91 -14.00 -1.21
CA ALA A 114 -11.39 -14.13 -2.58
C ALA A 114 -11.79 -15.55 -2.94
N GLN A 115 -11.07 -16.55 -2.43
CA GLN A 115 -11.41 -17.96 -2.62
C GLN A 115 -12.75 -18.32 -1.95
N LEU A 116 -13.03 -17.78 -0.76
CA LEU A 116 -14.32 -17.96 -0.08
C LEU A 116 -15.47 -17.31 -0.86
N ILE A 117 -15.23 -16.12 -1.43
CA ILE A 117 -16.24 -15.36 -2.19
C ILE A 117 -16.51 -15.98 -3.55
N GLY A 118 -15.48 -16.23 -4.35
CA GLY A 118 -15.59 -16.58 -5.76
C GLY A 118 -15.03 -17.96 -6.14
N GLY A 119 -14.47 -18.70 -5.16
CA GLY A 119 -13.83 -19.98 -5.41
C GLY A 119 -12.35 -19.84 -5.82
N ARG A 120 -11.73 -20.98 -6.09
CA ARG A 120 -10.27 -21.09 -6.31
C ARG A 120 -9.74 -20.19 -7.41
N TRP A 121 -10.50 -19.98 -8.49
CA TRP A 121 -10.10 -19.14 -9.62
C TRP A 121 -9.90 -17.68 -9.20
N LEU A 122 -10.80 -17.12 -8.37
CA LEU A 122 -10.72 -15.74 -7.91
C LEU A 122 -9.55 -15.57 -6.94
N GLY A 123 -9.31 -16.55 -6.05
CA GLY A 123 -8.15 -16.57 -5.16
C GLY A 123 -6.82 -16.54 -5.93
N ILE A 124 -6.67 -17.36 -6.97
CA ILE A 124 -5.49 -17.40 -7.82
C ILE A 124 -5.30 -16.06 -8.56
N THR A 125 -6.39 -15.51 -9.11
CA THR A 125 -6.33 -14.22 -9.83
C THR A 125 -5.85 -13.10 -8.91
N LEU A 126 -6.36 -13.04 -7.66
CA LEU A 126 -5.88 -12.06 -6.68
C LEU A 126 -4.42 -12.30 -6.28
N ALA A 127 -4.00 -13.55 -6.09
CA ALA A 127 -2.61 -13.87 -5.75
C ALA A 127 -1.64 -13.43 -6.86
N VAL A 128 -1.97 -13.70 -8.11
CA VAL A 128 -1.18 -13.25 -9.27
C VAL A 128 -1.16 -11.72 -9.35
N ALA A 129 -2.30 -11.06 -9.17
CA ALA A 129 -2.37 -9.60 -9.16
C ALA A 129 -1.55 -8.98 -8.02
N ALA A 130 -1.52 -9.62 -6.85
CA ALA A 130 -0.69 -9.17 -5.71
C ALA A 130 0.81 -9.22 -6.05
N LEU A 131 1.27 -10.26 -6.76
CA LEU A 131 2.66 -10.34 -7.23
C LEU A 131 3.01 -9.21 -8.19
N PHE A 132 2.15 -8.94 -9.17
CA PHE A 132 2.35 -7.81 -10.10
C PHE A 132 2.28 -6.46 -9.38
N SER A 133 1.42 -6.33 -8.37
CA SER A 133 1.33 -5.14 -7.53
C SER A 133 2.63 -4.90 -6.76
N ALA A 134 3.12 -5.93 -6.06
CA ALA A 134 4.37 -5.86 -5.31
C ALA A 134 5.55 -5.49 -6.21
N TRP A 135 5.64 -6.08 -7.39
CA TRP A 135 6.66 -5.74 -8.40
C TRP A 135 6.56 -4.29 -8.84
N SER A 136 5.36 -3.81 -9.14
CA SER A 136 5.12 -2.43 -9.58
C SER A 136 5.45 -1.42 -8.48
N LEU A 137 5.01 -1.68 -7.25
CA LEU A 137 5.32 -0.86 -6.07
C LEU A 137 6.82 -0.78 -5.81
N PHE A 138 7.51 -1.92 -5.84
CA PHE A 138 8.96 -1.98 -5.62
C PHE A 138 9.70 -1.11 -6.64
N ASN A 139 9.37 -1.23 -7.95
CA ASN A 139 9.98 -0.39 -8.97
C ASN A 139 9.66 1.09 -8.78
N GLY A 140 8.42 1.44 -8.46
CA GLY A 140 8.02 2.81 -8.17
C GLY A 140 8.77 3.40 -6.99
N GLN A 141 8.88 2.64 -5.89
CA GLN A 141 9.60 3.07 -4.69
C GLN A 141 11.09 3.26 -4.95
N LEU A 142 11.74 2.37 -5.70
CA LEU A 142 13.15 2.53 -6.05
C LEU A 142 13.42 3.83 -6.81
N LEU A 143 12.50 4.27 -7.66
CA LEU A 143 12.66 5.50 -8.41
C LEU A 143 12.80 6.73 -7.51
N TYR A 144 11.96 6.88 -6.49
CA TYR A 144 12.06 8.06 -5.62
C TYR A 144 13.05 7.88 -4.47
N VAL A 145 13.13 6.69 -3.85
CA VAL A 145 14.07 6.44 -2.75
C VAL A 145 15.51 6.62 -3.21
N SER A 146 15.86 6.18 -4.43
CA SER A 146 17.22 6.37 -4.96
C SER A 146 17.58 7.82 -5.27
N ARG A 147 16.61 8.72 -5.40
CA ARG A 147 16.85 10.16 -5.64
C ARG A 147 17.28 10.89 -4.39
N LEU A 148 16.84 10.48 -3.21
CA LEU A 148 17.18 11.13 -1.96
C LEU A 148 18.70 11.11 -1.66
N PRO A 149 19.39 9.95 -1.66
CA PRO A 149 20.85 9.93 -1.50
C PRO A 149 21.60 10.70 -2.60
N TYR A 150 21.07 10.71 -3.82
CA TYR A 150 21.61 11.50 -4.92
C TYR A 150 21.53 13.01 -4.63
N ALA A 151 20.36 13.52 -4.24
CA ALA A 151 20.16 14.93 -3.90
C ALA A 151 21.05 15.36 -2.72
N MET A 152 21.07 14.55 -1.66
CA MET A 152 21.94 14.80 -0.50
C MET A 152 23.44 14.84 -0.87
N ALA A 153 23.88 14.02 -1.83
CA ALA A 153 25.25 14.04 -2.32
C ALA A 153 25.54 15.27 -3.20
N MET A 154 24.57 15.76 -3.96
CA MET A 154 24.68 17.03 -4.68
C MET A 154 24.85 18.22 -3.72
N ASP A 155 24.16 18.20 -2.60
CA ASP A 155 24.25 19.20 -1.52
C ASP A 155 25.46 18.99 -0.59
N ARG A 156 26.35 18.04 -0.90
CA ARG A 156 27.56 17.68 -0.15
C ARG A 156 27.33 17.11 1.26
N TRP A 157 26.11 16.63 1.55
CA TRP A 157 25.80 15.92 2.80
C TRP A 157 26.28 14.46 2.78
N LEU A 158 26.39 13.88 1.58
CA LEU A 158 26.86 12.52 1.35
C LEU A 158 28.06 12.50 0.39
N PRO A 159 28.83 11.39 0.38
CA PRO A 159 30.01 11.26 -0.49
C PRO A 159 29.70 11.46 -1.97
N SER A 160 30.58 12.16 -2.68
CA SER A 160 30.46 12.52 -4.10
C SER A 160 30.20 11.36 -5.09
N PRO A 161 30.59 10.11 -4.85
CA PRO A 161 30.24 9.00 -5.75
C PRO A 161 28.72 8.79 -5.92
N LEU A 162 27.91 9.13 -4.91
CA LEU A 162 26.43 9.04 -4.97
C LEU A 162 25.83 10.08 -5.91
N ALA A 163 26.50 11.21 -6.13
CA ALA A 163 26.10 12.25 -7.07
C ALA A 163 26.41 11.92 -8.55
N ARG A 164 27.09 10.80 -8.82
CA ARG A 164 27.47 10.43 -10.18
C ARG A 164 26.27 9.93 -10.98
N VAL A 165 26.02 10.60 -12.11
CA VAL A 165 24.99 10.22 -13.07
C VAL A 165 25.65 9.53 -14.26
N SER A 166 25.06 8.44 -14.73
CA SER A 166 25.53 7.75 -15.93
C SER A 166 25.33 8.64 -17.17
N ARG A 167 26.40 8.86 -17.94
CA ARG A 167 26.35 9.68 -19.18
C ARG A 167 25.44 9.11 -20.26
N THR A 168 25.23 7.79 -20.28
CA THR A 168 24.45 7.10 -21.31
C THR A 168 22.97 6.97 -20.97
N THR A 169 22.62 6.83 -19.67
CA THR A 169 21.25 6.54 -19.24
C THR A 169 20.63 7.64 -18.36
N GLY A 170 21.42 8.64 -17.95
CA GLY A 170 20.92 9.67 -17.02
C GLY A 170 20.62 9.17 -15.59
N VAL A 171 20.94 7.90 -15.28
CA VAL A 171 20.59 7.28 -13.99
C VAL A 171 21.74 7.38 -12.99
N HIS A 172 21.43 7.69 -11.75
CA HIS A 172 22.36 7.71 -10.61
C HIS A 172 22.58 6.29 -10.06
N ARG A 173 23.37 5.48 -10.78
CA ARG A 173 23.56 4.04 -10.53
C ARG A 173 24.03 3.71 -9.12
N VAL A 174 24.97 4.50 -8.58
CA VAL A 174 25.55 4.25 -7.24
C VAL A 174 24.47 4.42 -6.17
N SER A 175 23.71 5.50 -6.22
CA SER A 175 22.60 5.75 -5.32
C SER A 175 21.53 4.66 -5.40
N LEU A 176 21.18 4.23 -6.62
CA LEU A 176 20.23 3.13 -6.85
C LEU A 176 20.72 1.80 -6.24
N LEU A 177 21.99 1.43 -6.47
CA LEU A 177 22.56 0.19 -5.94
C LEU A 177 22.60 0.17 -4.41
N ILE A 178 22.95 1.30 -3.79
CA ILE A 178 22.98 1.41 -2.32
C ILE A 178 21.53 1.30 -1.77
N SER A 179 20.57 1.95 -2.38
CA SER A 179 19.16 1.83 -2.00
C SER A 179 18.63 0.40 -2.13
N CYS A 180 18.99 -0.30 -3.22
CA CYS A 180 18.65 -1.72 -3.40
C CYS A 180 19.32 -2.62 -2.35
N ALA A 181 20.58 -2.40 -2.04
CA ALA A 181 21.31 -3.18 -1.03
C ALA A 181 20.70 -2.99 0.36
N LEU A 182 20.35 -1.75 0.72
CA LEU A 182 19.68 -1.43 1.97
C LEU A 182 18.30 -2.08 2.04
N ALA A 183 17.51 -1.99 0.97
CA ALA A 183 16.20 -2.64 0.89
C ALA A 183 16.30 -4.17 1.03
N ALA A 184 17.30 -4.79 0.38
CA ALA A 184 17.55 -6.24 0.50
C ALA A 184 17.93 -6.64 1.92
N LEU A 185 18.72 -5.82 2.62
CA LEU A 185 19.10 -6.06 4.01
C LEU A 185 17.90 -5.93 4.94
N LEU A 186 17.05 -4.93 4.74
CA LEU A 186 15.82 -4.74 5.51
C LEU A 186 14.77 -5.84 5.22
N ALA A 187 14.74 -6.40 4.02
CA ALA A 187 13.84 -7.49 3.65
C ALA A 187 14.04 -8.78 4.48
N ALA A 188 15.19 -8.93 5.14
CA ALA A 188 15.42 -10.02 6.09
C ALA A 188 14.66 -9.85 7.42
N MET A 189 14.11 -8.66 7.68
CA MET A 189 13.33 -8.38 8.89
C MET A 189 11.85 -8.77 8.68
N SER A 190 11.15 -9.14 9.79
CA SER A 190 9.71 -9.38 9.72
C SER A 190 8.94 -8.08 9.46
N PHE A 191 7.80 -8.19 8.75
CA PHE A 191 6.97 -7.03 8.38
C PHE A 191 6.61 -6.16 9.58
N GLY A 192 6.18 -6.75 10.70
CA GLY A 192 5.83 -5.98 11.90
C GLY A 192 7.00 -5.15 12.46
N LYS A 193 8.24 -5.66 12.40
CA LYS A 193 9.42 -4.90 12.81
C LYS A 193 9.72 -3.73 11.87
N LEU A 194 9.49 -3.93 10.57
CA LEU A 194 9.66 -2.86 9.57
C LEU A 194 8.64 -1.74 9.78
N VAL A 195 7.38 -2.07 10.05
CA VAL A 195 6.34 -1.07 10.36
C VAL A 195 6.68 -0.26 11.61
N VAL A 196 7.14 -0.94 12.68
CA VAL A 196 7.57 -0.25 13.91
C VAL A 196 8.75 0.67 13.64
N LEU A 197 9.73 0.21 12.86
CA LEU A 197 10.89 1.02 12.46
C LEU A 197 10.47 2.25 11.66
N ASP A 198 9.56 2.08 10.72
CA ASP A 198 9.02 3.16 9.88
C ASP A 198 8.30 4.23 10.72
N VAL A 199 7.41 3.82 11.60
CA VAL A 199 6.71 4.74 12.52
C VAL A 199 7.68 5.48 13.45
N LEU A 200 8.72 4.79 13.95
CA LEU A 200 9.74 5.43 14.80
C LEU A 200 10.60 6.45 14.05
N LEU A 201 10.85 6.22 12.76
CA LEU A 201 11.64 7.14 11.94
C LEU A 201 10.82 8.36 11.47
N TYR A 202 9.50 8.21 11.40
CA TYR A 202 8.58 9.30 11.03
C TYR A 202 8.15 10.18 12.22
N SER A 203 8.37 9.73 13.43
CA SER A 203 8.01 10.47 14.67
C SER A 203 9.14 11.41 15.12
#